data_bbc526cdf74038b2879bd25e47deb614
#
_entry.id   bbc526cdf74038b2879bd25e47deb614
#
_cell.length_a   1.000
_cell.length_b   1.000
_cell.length_c   1.000
_cell.angle_alpha   90.00
_cell.angle_beta   90.00
_cell.angle_gamma   90.00
#
_symmetry.space_group_name_H-M   'P 1'
#
loop_
_entity.id
_entity.type
_entity.pdbx_description
1 polymer ?
#
loop_
_entity_poly.entity_id
_entity_poly.type
_entity_poly.pdbx_seq_one_letter_code
_entity_poly.pdbx_strand_id
1 'polypeptide(L)'
;DIADFAVGQSRMLYGKTMHSERYDHRMYEQWHPLGILGVITAFNFPVAVWAWNACLAAICGDITIWKPSSSTPLCAVAVQNIANDVLKNHGYKGIFSTVIGSGSVVGERMLNDNRIPLVSFTGSTKMGRHVSKVVSERFGKTILELGGNNAIVVDETADMNMVIPAIAFGAVGTAGQRCTSTRRIIIQETRYEELVNRLVSAYEQVNIGDPLKDDTLMGPLVNEKAVEDYKNALERVKESGGEILYGGKTLEGNFVQPTIVKAENHWDIVQEETFAPILYVITYSTLDEAIDIHNNVPQGLSSAMFTLNVQNAETFLSSVGSDCGIANINIGTSGAEIGGAFGGEKETGGGRESGSDAWKQYMRRQTNTINWSKELPLAQGIKFDLTE
;
A
#
# COMPACT_ATOMS: atom_id res chain seq x y z
N ASP A 1 2.01 17.71 0.21
CA ASP A 1 0.66 17.30 0.74
C ASP A 1 0.80 16.60 2.10
N ILE A 2 1.62 15.51 2.24
CA ILE A 2 1.69 14.78 3.53
C ILE A 2 2.22 15.66 4.68
N ALA A 3 3.15 16.57 4.43
CA ALA A 3 3.65 17.48 5.46
C ALA A 3 2.55 18.43 5.96
N ASP A 4 1.74 18.98 5.04
CA ASP A 4 0.61 19.84 5.39
C ASP A 4 -0.46 19.07 6.15
N PHE A 5 -0.79 17.85 5.69
CA PHE A 5 -1.71 16.96 6.39
C PHE A 5 -1.21 16.65 7.80
N ALA A 6 0.06 16.29 7.97
CA ALA A 6 0.65 15.97 9.26
C ALA A 6 0.60 17.18 10.23
N VAL A 7 0.88 18.40 9.74
CA VAL A 7 0.74 19.62 10.56
C VAL A 7 -0.69 19.79 11.05
N GLY A 8 -1.69 19.61 10.21
CA GLY A 8 -3.11 19.62 10.61
C GLY A 8 -3.41 18.51 11.62
N GLN A 9 -2.97 17.28 11.34
CA GLN A 9 -3.19 16.10 12.17
C GLN A 9 -2.55 16.24 13.56
N SER A 10 -1.45 17.00 13.70
CA SER A 10 -0.78 17.24 14.99
C SER A 10 -1.70 17.85 16.07
N ARG A 11 -2.81 18.46 15.67
CA ARG A 11 -3.85 19.01 16.57
C ARG A 11 -5.00 18.04 16.83
N MET A 12 -4.96 16.85 16.25
CA MET A 12 -6.07 15.89 16.25
C MET A 12 -5.67 14.50 16.76
N LEU A 13 -4.62 14.41 17.58
CA LEU A 13 -4.17 13.16 18.21
C LEU A 13 -4.99 12.87 19.47
N TYR A 14 -6.30 12.75 19.31
CA TYR A 14 -7.24 12.65 20.42
C TYR A 14 -7.26 11.27 21.07
N GLY A 15 -7.34 11.25 22.41
CA GLY A 15 -7.80 10.12 23.19
C GLY A 15 -9.30 10.24 23.51
N LYS A 16 -9.90 9.14 23.94
CA LYS A 16 -11.31 9.08 24.33
C LYS A 16 -11.45 9.24 25.83
N THR A 17 -12.48 9.96 26.29
CA THR A 17 -12.94 9.95 27.68
C THR A 17 -14.20 9.10 27.74
N MET A 18 -14.27 8.19 28.71
CA MET A 18 -15.40 7.27 28.88
C MET A 18 -15.85 7.24 30.33
N HIS A 19 -17.13 6.89 30.57
CA HIS A 19 -17.65 6.74 31.89
C HIS A 19 -17.03 5.54 32.61
N SER A 20 -16.82 5.69 33.92
CA SER A 20 -16.46 4.59 34.81
C SER A 20 -17.73 3.92 35.36
N GLU A 21 -17.67 2.63 35.61
CA GLU A 21 -18.71 1.88 36.36
C GLU A 21 -18.70 2.24 37.86
N ARG A 22 -17.66 2.92 38.32
CA ARG A 22 -17.46 3.30 39.74
C ARG A 22 -17.74 4.78 39.91
N TYR A 23 -18.40 5.12 41.03
CA TYR A 23 -18.55 6.52 41.46
C TYR A 23 -17.19 7.15 41.73
N ASP A 24 -17.07 8.45 41.48
CA ASP A 24 -15.85 9.25 41.72
C ASP A 24 -14.61 8.74 40.97
N HIS A 25 -14.85 8.10 39.81
CA HIS A 25 -13.79 7.65 38.91
C HIS A 25 -13.97 8.23 37.50
N ARG A 26 -12.88 8.44 36.81
CA ARG A 26 -12.85 8.82 35.39
C ARG A 26 -11.91 7.91 34.61
N MET A 27 -12.36 7.44 33.49
CA MET A 27 -11.54 6.68 32.55
C MET A 27 -11.27 7.50 31.30
N TYR A 28 -10.06 7.39 30.77
CA TYR A 28 -9.69 8.01 29.50
C TYR A 28 -8.53 7.25 28.85
N GLU A 29 -8.39 7.45 27.55
CA GLU A 29 -7.27 6.97 26.76
C GLU A 29 -6.38 8.13 26.38
N GLN A 30 -5.09 7.91 26.36
CA GLN A 30 -4.10 8.81 25.79
C GLN A 30 -3.08 8.06 24.97
N TRP A 31 -2.45 8.79 24.07
CA TRP A 31 -1.49 8.25 23.13
C TRP A 31 -0.10 8.78 23.46
N HIS A 32 0.89 7.88 23.38
CA HIS A 32 2.29 8.20 23.68
C HIS A 32 3.18 7.78 22.52
N PRO A 33 4.29 8.50 22.27
CA PRO A 33 5.27 8.11 21.26
C PRO A 33 5.78 6.69 21.46
N LEU A 34 6.17 6.05 20.37
CA LEU A 34 6.89 4.77 20.39
C LEU A 34 8.40 4.96 20.57
N GLY A 35 8.95 6.09 20.11
CA GLY A 35 10.36 6.46 20.22
C GLY A 35 11.12 6.33 18.91
N ILE A 36 11.81 5.22 18.67
CA ILE A 36 12.60 5.01 17.44
C ILE A 36 11.82 4.11 16.49
N LEU A 37 11.61 4.55 15.25
CA LEU A 37 10.94 3.78 14.22
C LEU A 37 11.90 3.40 13.10
N GLY A 38 11.80 2.16 12.61
CA GLY A 38 12.48 1.72 11.41
C GLY A 38 11.57 1.88 10.18
N VAL A 39 12.06 2.53 9.14
CA VAL A 39 11.34 2.67 7.87
C VAL A 39 12.19 2.08 6.75
N ILE A 40 11.71 1.01 6.12
CA ILE A 40 12.39 0.33 5.00
C ILE A 40 11.52 0.50 3.77
N THR A 41 12.02 1.20 2.74
CA THR A 41 11.24 1.56 1.56
C THR A 41 11.72 0.86 0.29
N ALA A 42 10.78 0.66 -0.65
CA ALA A 42 11.03 0.13 -1.99
C ALA A 42 11.57 1.21 -2.94
N PHE A 43 11.92 0.79 -4.16
CA PHE A 43 12.56 1.64 -5.17
C PHE A 43 11.57 2.52 -5.95
N ASN A 44 10.32 2.10 -6.07
CA ASN A 44 9.34 2.67 -7.01
C ASN A 44 8.76 4.02 -6.57
N PHE A 45 8.70 4.28 -5.26
CA PHE A 45 8.34 5.57 -4.67
C PHE A 45 9.40 5.98 -3.64
N PRO A 46 10.61 6.35 -4.11
CA PRO A 46 11.79 6.46 -3.26
C PRO A 46 11.75 7.60 -2.23
N VAL A 47 10.79 8.51 -2.35
CA VAL A 47 10.59 9.65 -1.41
C VAL A 47 9.24 9.58 -0.73
N ALA A 48 8.17 9.31 -1.47
CA ALA A 48 6.79 9.44 -0.98
C ALA A 48 6.49 8.53 0.20
N VAL A 49 6.84 7.24 0.13
CA VAL A 49 6.57 6.26 1.19
C VAL A 49 7.33 6.60 2.48
N TRP A 50 8.59 7.03 2.36
CA TRP A 50 9.31 7.54 3.51
C TRP A 50 8.61 8.75 4.13
N ALA A 51 8.18 9.70 3.30
CA ALA A 51 7.53 10.92 3.77
C ALA A 51 6.20 10.63 4.51
N TRP A 52 5.42 9.66 4.03
CA TRP A 52 4.18 9.23 4.71
C TRP A 52 4.47 8.76 6.14
N ASN A 53 5.49 7.91 6.29
CA ASN A 53 5.91 7.42 7.61
C ASN A 53 6.57 8.51 8.47
N ALA A 54 7.52 9.25 7.91
CA ALA A 54 8.35 10.20 8.64
C ALA A 54 7.55 11.40 9.17
N CYS A 55 6.61 11.93 8.36
CA CYS A 55 5.79 13.07 8.78
C CYS A 55 4.83 12.67 9.90
N LEU A 56 4.17 11.51 9.80
CA LEU A 56 3.30 11.02 10.87
C LEU A 56 4.08 10.67 12.14
N ALA A 57 5.22 10.00 12.01
CA ALA A 57 6.09 9.69 13.14
C ALA A 57 6.52 10.96 13.90
N ALA A 58 6.93 12.00 13.16
CA ALA A 58 7.38 13.26 13.75
C ALA A 58 6.30 13.96 14.56
N ILE A 59 5.06 14.03 14.06
CA ILE A 59 3.95 14.65 14.83
C ILE A 59 3.54 13.80 16.02
N CYS A 60 3.79 12.50 15.99
CA CYS A 60 3.58 11.58 17.11
C CYS A 60 4.70 11.67 18.18
N GLY A 61 5.77 12.41 17.91
CA GLY A 61 6.92 12.55 18.80
C GLY A 61 8.00 11.48 18.64
N ASP A 62 8.00 10.77 17.52
CA ASP A 62 8.96 9.71 17.21
C ASP A 62 10.08 10.20 16.30
N ILE A 63 11.20 9.48 16.30
CA ILE A 63 12.28 9.64 15.33
C ILE A 63 12.33 8.47 14.37
N THR A 64 12.78 8.70 13.15
CA THR A 64 12.86 7.65 12.13
C THR A 64 14.30 7.33 11.73
N ILE A 65 14.56 6.03 11.58
CA ILE A 65 15.75 5.51 10.89
C ILE A 65 15.27 4.94 9.56
N TRP A 66 15.67 5.56 8.47
CA TRP A 66 15.27 5.20 7.12
C TRP A 66 16.33 4.36 6.42
N LYS A 67 15.95 3.18 5.97
CA LYS A 67 16.74 2.36 5.04
C LYS A 67 16.06 2.38 3.67
N PRO A 68 16.55 3.17 2.72
CA PRO A 68 16.01 3.17 1.35
C PRO A 68 16.35 1.88 0.60
N SER A 69 15.68 1.67 -0.54
CA SER A 69 16.09 0.66 -1.51
C SER A 69 17.52 0.91 -1.99
N SER A 70 18.27 -0.18 -2.18
CA SER A 70 19.64 -0.11 -2.75
C SER A 70 19.64 0.36 -4.21
N SER A 71 18.50 0.32 -4.90
CA SER A 71 18.38 0.76 -6.29
C SER A 71 18.20 2.28 -6.43
N THR A 72 17.79 2.99 -5.36
CA THR A 72 17.46 4.42 -5.41
C THR A 72 18.05 5.22 -4.22
N PRO A 73 19.33 5.02 -3.85
CA PRO A 73 19.89 5.63 -2.64
C PRO A 73 20.07 7.15 -2.76
N LEU A 74 20.27 7.67 -3.97
CA LEU A 74 20.53 9.11 -4.19
C LEU A 74 19.32 9.97 -3.82
N CYS A 75 18.09 9.50 -4.06
CA CYS A 75 16.88 10.19 -3.65
C CYS A 75 16.84 10.37 -2.12
N ALA A 76 17.22 9.32 -1.38
CA ALA A 76 17.25 9.35 0.07
C ALA A 76 18.31 10.33 0.61
N VAL A 77 19.52 10.35 0.01
CA VAL A 77 20.57 11.29 0.37
C VAL A 77 20.11 12.74 0.16
N ALA A 78 19.51 13.03 -1.00
CA ALA A 78 19.02 14.38 -1.30
C ALA A 78 17.94 14.83 -0.30
N VAL A 79 16.96 13.98 -0.03
CA VAL A 79 15.87 14.28 0.91
C VAL A 79 16.38 14.44 2.35
N GLN A 80 17.30 13.57 2.78
CA GLN A 80 17.92 13.68 4.09
C GLN A 80 18.68 15.01 4.27
N ASN A 81 19.40 15.46 3.25
CA ASN A 81 20.12 16.73 3.30
C ASN A 81 19.15 17.91 3.42
N ILE A 82 18.08 17.94 2.62
CA ILE A 82 17.04 18.98 2.70
C ILE A 82 16.39 18.98 4.09
N ALA A 83 16.02 17.81 4.61
CA ALA A 83 15.41 17.69 5.93
C ALA A 83 16.37 18.17 7.04
N ASN A 84 17.64 17.79 6.96
CA ASN A 84 18.66 18.23 7.94
C ASN A 84 18.87 19.74 7.92
N ASP A 85 18.90 20.37 6.73
CA ASP A 85 19.05 21.83 6.63
C ASP A 85 17.85 22.57 7.24
N VAL A 86 16.63 22.11 6.98
CA VAL A 86 15.41 22.65 7.58
C VAL A 86 15.46 22.51 9.11
N LEU A 87 15.73 21.30 9.61
CA LEU A 87 15.80 21.04 11.05
C LEU A 87 16.87 21.89 11.75
N LYS A 88 18.07 22.00 11.15
CA LYS A 88 19.18 22.79 11.68
C LYS A 88 18.81 24.27 11.80
N ASN A 89 18.14 24.82 10.79
CA ASN A 89 17.70 26.23 10.79
C ASN A 89 16.69 26.54 11.91
N HIS A 90 16.01 25.50 12.42
CA HIS A 90 15.07 25.59 13.54
C HIS A 90 15.64 25.08 14.88
N GLY A 91 16.93 24.76 14.95
CA GLY A 91 17.60 24.31 16.19
C GLY A 91 17.37 22.83 16.52
N TYR A 92 16.85 22.02 15.61
CA TYR A 92 16.61 20.59 15.78
C TYR A 92 17.64 19.74 15.06
N LYS A 93 17.84 18.52 15.52
CA LYS A 93 18.69 17.51 14.89
C LYS A 93 18.24 16.10 15.27
N GLY A 94 18.54 15.10 14.41
CA GLY A 94 18.36 13.68 14.73
C GLY A 94 16.91 13.19 14.72
N ILE A 95 15.95 13.97 14.18
CA ILE A 95 14.56 13.53 14.02
C ILE A 95 14.45 12.52 12.87
N PHE A 96 15.12 12.80 11.77
CA PHE A 96 15.22 11.91 10.63
C PHE A 96 16.67 11.49 10.43
N SER A 97 16.89 10.19 10.24
CA SER A 97 18.22 9.62 10.00
C SER A 97 18.14 8.59 8.89
N THR A 98 19.11 8.58 7.99
CA THR A 98 19.18 7.62 6.88
C THR A 98 20.39 6.72 7.04
N VAL A 99 20.20 5.42 6.80
CA VAL A 99 21.26 4.42 6.74
C VAL A 99 21.18 3.65 5.43
N ILE A 100 22.28 3.66 4.67
CA ILE A 100 22.38 3.00 3.37
C ILE A 100 23.15 1.70 3.51
N GLY A 101 22.60 0.62 2.96
CA GLY A 101 23.24 -0.69 2.97
C GLY A 101 22.30 -1.78 2.49
N SER A 102 22.81 -3.00 2.37
CA SER A 102 22.04 -4.15 1.91
C SER A 102 20.93 -4.54 2.90
N GLY A 103 19.89 -5.19 2.39
CA GLY A 103 18.83 -5.77 3.22
C GLY A 103 19.37 -6.80 4.20
N SER A 104 20.31 -7.65 3.74
CA SER A 104 20.91 -8.72 4.55
C SER A 104 21.83 -8.24 5.68
N VAL A 105 22.30 -7.01 5.65
CA VAL A 105 23.17 -6.46 6.72
C VAL A 105 22.40 -5.39 7.50
N VAL A 106 22.09 -4.28 6.86
CA VAL A 106 21.44 -3.14 7.54
C VAL A 106 19.98 -3.44 7.84
N GLY A 107 19.26 -4.05 6.89
CA GLY A 107 17.86 -4.46 7.09
C GLY A 107 17.74 -5.41 8.27
N GLU A 108 18.50 -6.53 8.27
CA GLU A 108 18.49 -7.52 9.36
C GLU A 108 18.86 -6.90 10.72
N ARG A 109 19.84 -5.98 10.74
CA ARG A 109 20.20 -5.27 11.97
C ARG A 109 19.03 -4.46 12.52
N MET A 110 18.28 -3.76 11.64
CA MET A 110 17.11 -2.98 12.05
C MET A 110 15.97 -3.88 12.56
N LEU A 111 15.71 -5.01 11.88
CA LEU A 111 14.64 -5.93 12.27
C LEU A 111 14.87 -6.53 13.64
N ASN A 112 16.13 -6.84 14.00
CA ASN A 112 16.52 -7.49 15.24
C ASN A 112 16.80 -6.50 16.40
N ASP A 113 16.72 -5.19 16.18
CA ASP A 113 17.03 -4.20 17.21
C ASP A 113 15.80 -3.93 18.09
N ASN A 114 15.84 -4.34 19.36
CA ASN A 114 14.76 -4.16 20.32
C ASN A 114 14.44 -2.70 20.65
N ARG A 115 15.32 -1.75 20.28
CA ARG A 115 15.08 -0.31 20.46
C ARG A 115 14.13 0.24 19.39
N ILE A 116 13.83 -0.53 18.34
CA ILE A 116 12.92 -0.18 17.24
C ILE A 116 11.60 -0.93 17.44
N PRO A 117 10.63 -0.39 18.19
CA PRO A 117 9.37 -1.08 18.50
C PRO A 117 8.44 -1.23 17.29
N LEU A 118 8.59 -0.38 16.25
CA LEU A 118 7.81 -0.44 15.03
C LEU A 118 8.74 -0.40 13.82
N VAL A 119 8.51 -1.33 12.89
CA VAL A 119 9.13 -1.35 11.56
C VAL A 119 8.05 -1.19 10.51
N SER A 120 8.09 -0.10 9.73
CA SER A 120 7.35 0.01 8.48
C SER A 120 8.21 -0.57 7.36
N PHE A 121 7.65 -1.50 6.61
CA PHE A 121 8.33 -2.16 5.50
C PHE A 121 7.46 -2.15 4.24
N THR A 122 8.00 -1.58 3.18
CA THR A 122 7.41 -1.62 1.84
C THR A 122 8.30 -2.45 0.92
N GLY A 123 7.75 -3.49 0.32
CA GLY A 123 8.51 -4.38 -0.55
C GLY A 123 7.73 -5.62 -1.00
N SER A 124 8.46 -6.68 -1.39
CA SER A 124 7.83 -7.92 -1.85
C SER A 124 7.15 -8.70 -0.70
N THR A 125 6.07 -9.42 -1.02
CA THR A 125 5.37 -10.32 -0.08
C THR A 125 6.32 -11.31 0.59
N LYS A 126 7.25 -11.88 -0.17
CA LYS A 126 8.27 -12.80 0.36
C LYS A 126 9.10 -12.16 1.48
N MET A 127 9.57 -10.93 1.28
CA MET A 127 10.35 -10.21 2.30
C MET A 127 9.47 -9.72 3.45
N GLY A 128 8.24 -9.32 3.16
CA GLY A 128 7.26 -8.95 4.19
C GLY A 128 6.98 -10.08 5.18
N ARG A 129 6.85 -11.31 4.70
CA ARG A 129 6.74 -12.51 5.57
C ARG A 129 7.95 -12.67 6.49
N HIS A 130 9.16 -12.46 5.95
CA HIS A 130 10.40 -12.50 6.75
C HIS A 130 10.41 -11.38 7.80
N VAL A 131 10.13 -10.15 7.41
CA VAL A 131 10.05 -8.99 8.32
C VAL A 131 9.04 -9.23 9.44
N SER A 132 7.83 -9.67 9.09
CA SER A 132 6.78 -10.00 10.06
C SER A 132 7.26 -11.04 11.08
N LYS A 133 7.87 -12.13 10.61
CA LYS A 133 8.40 -13.18 11.47
C LYS A 133 9.43 -12.66 12.46
N VAL A 134 10.48 -11.98 11.96
CA VAL A 134 11.60 -11.52 12.80
C VAL A 134 11.15 -10.48 13.81
N VAL A 135 10.30 -9.53 13.40
CA VAL A 135 9.81 -8.45 14.28
C VAL A 135 8.84 -9.00 15.33
N SER A 136 7.96 -9.94 14.95
CA SER A 136 7.02 -10.54 15.91
C SER A 136 7.69 -11.45 16.94
N GLU A 137 8.80 -12.12 16.62
CA GLU A 137 9.59 -12.93 17.57
C GLU A 137 10.07 -12.10 18.78
N ARG A 138 10.25 -10.79 18.63
CA ARG A 138 10.62 -9.85 19.70
C ARG A 138 9.46 -8.97 20.19
N PHE A 139 8.21 -9.32 19.84
CA PHE A 139 6.99 -8.56 20.16
C PHE A 139 6.97 -7.12 19.61
N GLY A 140 7.75 -6.85 18.56
CA GLY A 140 7.69 -5.60 17.81
C GLY A 140 6.45 -5.53 16.93
N LYS A 141 6.13 -4.32 16.47
CA LYS A 141 5.01 -4.05 15.56
C LYS A 141 5.52 -3.87 14.13
N THR A 142 4.67 -4.15 13.17
CA THR A 142 4.96 -3.90 11.75
C THR A 142 3.82 -3.14 11.09
N ILE A 143 4.18 -2.28 10.14
CA ILE A 143 3.31 -1.82 9.04
C ILE A 143 3.89 -2.47 7.79
N LEU A 144 3.10 -3.25 7.07
CA LEU A 144 3.56 -4.00 5.91
C LEU A 144 2.76 -3.56 4.69
N GLU A 145 3.44 -2.95 3.73
CA GLU A 145 2.91 -2.55 2.45
C GLU A 145 3.59 -3.37 1.36
N LEU A 146 2.94 -4.46 0.96
CA LEU A 146 3.51 -5.49 0.10
C LEU A 146 2.89 -5.44 -1.30
N GLY A 147 3.01 -6.56 -2.03
CA GLY A 147 2.48 -6.67 -3.38
C GLY A 147 0.97 -6.57 -3.47
N GLY A 148 0.48 -6.22 -4.66
CA GLY A 148 -0.93 -6.16 -5.01
C GLY A 148 -1.21 -6.90 -6.32
N ASN A 149 -2.44 -7.37 -6.48
CA ASN A 149 -2.93 -7.97 -7.71
C ASN A 149 -4.25 -7.32 -8.12
N ASN A 150 -4.17 -6.01 -8.24
CA ASN A 150 -5.32 -5.12 -8.27
C ASN A 150 -6.17 -5.31 -9.52
N ALA A 151 -7.49 -5.36 -9.33
CA ALA A 151 -8.44 -5.51 -10.40
C ALA A 151 -9.32 -4.27 -10.61
N ILE A 152 -9.68 -4.04 -11.87
CA ILE A 152 -10.80 -3.18 -12.24
C ILE A 152 -11.92 -4.08 -12.74
N VAL A 153 -13.07 -4.04 -12.07
CA VAL A 153 -14.31 -4.67 -12.54
C VAL A 153 -15.04 -3.67 -13.44
N VAL A 154 -15.47 -4.13 -14.61
CA VAL A 154 -16.18 -3.28 -15.59
C VAL A 154 -17.50 -3.94 -15.92
N ASP A 155 -18.61 -3.32 -15.52
CA ASP A 155 -19.94 -3.85 -15.84
C ASP A 155 -20.50 -3.34 -17.18
N GLU A 156 -21.67 -3.82 -17.56
CA GLU A 156 -22.32 -3.48 -18.84
C GLU A 156 -22.70 -2.02 -18.96
N THR A 157 -22.87 -1.31 -17.81
CA THR A 157 -23.28 0.11 -17.78
C THR A 157 -22.09 1.09 -17.80
N ALA A 158 -20.87 0.58 -17.67
CA ALA A 158 -19.66 1.39 -17.53
C ALA A 158 -19.42 2.31 -18.73
N ASP A 159 -19.00 3.56 -18.46
CA ASP A 159 -18.56 4.49 -19.48
C ASP A 159 -17.11 4.18 -19.93
N MET A 160 -16.97 3.64 -21.11
CA MET A 160 -15.66 3.28 -21.67
C MET A 160 -14.72 4.49 -21.88
N ASN A 161 -15.24 5.71 -21.94
CA ASN A 161 -14.38 6.91 -22.00
C ASN A 161 -13.68 7.18 -20.68
N MET A 162 -14.21 6.70 -19.57
CA MET A 162 -13.56 6.71 -18.26
C MET A 162 -12.71 5.44 -18.04
N VAL A 163 -13.23 4.29 -18.45
CA VAL A 163 -12.59 2.97 -18.24
C VAL A 163 -11.22 2.90 -18.92
N ILE A 164 -11.15 3.22 -20.21
CA ILE A 164 -9.92 3.05 -21.00
C ILE A 164 -8.75 3.87 -20.47
N PRO A 165 -8.88 5.18 -20.20
CA PRO A 165 -7.78 5.96 -19.62
C PRO A 165 -7.38 5.49 -18.22
N ALA A 166 -8.34 5.07 -17.38
CA ALA A 166 -8.06 4.58 -16.04
C ALA A 166 -7.26 3.28 -16.06
N ILE A 167 -7.62 2.34 -16.95
CA ILE A 167 -6.87 1.09 -17.15
C ILE A 167 -5.48 1.39 -17.69
N ALA A 168 -5.36 2.15 -18.77
CA ALA A 168 -4.09 2.45 -19.41
C ALA A 168 -3.13 3.12 -18.40
N PHE A 169 -3.60 4.14 -17.69
CA PHE A 169 -2.80 4.80 -16.65
C PHE A 169 -2.42 3.83 -15.52
N GLY A 170 -3.37 3.04 -15.02
CA GLY A 170 -3.15 2.13 -13.91
C GLY A 170 -2.19 0.97 -14.24
N ALA A 171 -2.25 0.44 -15.47
CA ALA A 171 -1.45 -0.71 -15.90
C ALA A 171 -0.07 -0.33 -16.44
N VAL A 172 0.03 0.79 -17.17
CA VAL A 172 1.26 1.22 -17.85
C VAL A 172 2.08 2.20 -16.99
N GLY A 173 1.43 2.96 -16.13
CA GLY A 173 2.07 3.95 -15.27
C GLY A 173 3.23 3.35 -14.48
N THR A 174 4.39 4.04 -14.49
CA THR A 174 5.63 3.57 -13.84
C THR A 174 6.09 2.19 -14.36
N ALA A 175 5.77 1.87 -15.62
CA ALA A 175 6.03 0.56 -16.25
C ALA A 175 5.44 -0.62 -15.45
N GLY A 176 4.23 -0.46 -14.89
CA GLY A 176 3.58 -1.48 -14.05
C GLY A 176 4.26 -1.72 -12.69
N GLN A 177 5.18 -0.85 -12.28
CA GLN A 177 5.96 -1.00 -11.04
C GLN A 177 5.37 -0.21 -9.87
N ARG A 178 4.04 -0.27 -9.69
CA ARG A 178 3.34 0.20 -8.50
C ARG A 178 2.69 -0.97 -7.78
N CYS A 179 2.66 -0.95 -6.48
CA CYS A 179 1.86 -1.90 -5.71
C CYS A 179 0.36 -1.81 -6.05
N THR A 180 -0.11 -0.63 -6.46
CA THR A 180 -1.49 -0.37 -6.92
C THR A 180 -1.67 -0.47 -8.44
N SER A 181 -0.69 -0.93 -9.23
CA SER A 181 -0.87 -1.13 -10.67
C SER A 181 -2.06 -2.02 -10.96
N THR A 182 -2.86 -1.63 -11.95
CA THR A 182 -3.94 -2.48 -12.46
C THR A 182 -3.33 -3.68 -13.16
N ARG A 183 -3.58 -4.88 -12.63
CA ARG A 183 -3.03 -6.13 -13.18
C ARG A 183 -4.10 -6.99 -13.82
N ARG A 184 -5.34 -6.88 -13.36
CA ARG A 184 -6.47 -7.65 -13.86
C ARG A 184 -7.61 -6.72 -14.23
N ILE A 185 -8.22 -6.99 -15.40
CA ILE A 185 -9.52 -6.45 -15.78
C ILE A 185 -10.51 -7.60 -15.74
N ILE A 186 -11.59 -7.41 -15.02
CA ILE A 186 -12.70 -8.35 -14.91
C ILE A 186 -13.86 -7.67 -15.62
N ILE A 187 -14.12 -8.06 -16.87
CA ILE A 187 -15.06 -7.38 -17.78
C ILE A 187 -16.30 -8.22 -18.04
N GLN A 188 -17.47 -7.58 -17.97
CA GLN A 188 -18.70 -8.22 -18.37
C GLN A 188 -18.60 -8.65 -19.86
N GLU A 189 -18.94 -9.91 -20.15
CA GLU A 189 -18.63 -10.59 -21.43
C GLU A 189 -19.13 -9.83 -22.67
N THR A 190 -20.29 -9.16 -22.58
CA THR A 190 -20.86 -8.40 -23.72
C THR A 190 -20.05 -7.15 -24.06
N ARG A 191 -19.17 -6.69 -23.18
CA ARG A 191 -18.36 -5.49 -23.37
C ARG A 191 -16.89 -5.81 -23.72
N TYR A 192 -16.54 -7.11 -23.79
CA TYR A 192 -15.16 -7.57 -23.99
C TYR A 192 -14.52 -7.03 -25.27
N GLU A 193 -15.18 -7.21 -26.42
CA GLU A 193 -14.63 -6.81 -27.73
C GLU A 193 -14.41 -5.28 -27.81
N GLU A 194 -15.37 -4.47 -27.31
CA GLU A 194 -15.24 -3.03 -27.28
C GLU A 194 -14.04 -2.61 -26.42
N LEU A 195 -13.92 -3.19 -25.21
CA LEU A 195 -12.83 -2.89 -24.31
C LEU A 195 -11.48 -3.22 -24.92
N VAL A 196 -11.31 -4.45 -25.44
CA VAL A 196 -10.03 -4.91 -25.99
C VAL A 196 -9.59 -4.03 -27.16
N ASN A 197 -10.47 -3.78 -28.12
CA ASN A 197 -10.14 -2.95 -29.29
C ASN A 197 -9.72 -1.54 -28.90
N ARG A 198 -10.44 -0.90 -27.98
CA ARG A 198 -10.11 0.46 -27.52
C ARG A 198 -8.84 0.48 -26.68
N LEU A 199 -8.62 -0.56 -25.86
CA LEU A 199 -7.44 -0.64 -25.02
C LEU A 199 -6.17 -0.88 -25.82
N VAL A 200 -6.21 -1.75 -26.85
CA VAL A 200 -5.11 -1.93 -27.81
C VAL A 200 -4.76 -0.59 -28.47
N SER A 201 -5.77 0.12 -28.97
CA SER A 201 -5.55 1.45 -29.58
C SER A 201 -4.92 2.46 -28.60
N ALA A 202 -5.25 2.37 -27.30
CA ALA A 202 -4.63 3.22 -26.30
C ALA A 202 -3.16 2.82 -26.02
N TYR A 203 -2.87 1.53 -25.99
CA TYR A 203 -1.52 1.00 -25.79
C TYR A 203 -0.58 1.31 -26.95
N GLU A 204 -1.10 1.36 -28.20
CA GLU A 204 -0.34 1.78 -29.39
C GLU A 204 0.18 3.23 -29.30
N GLN A 205 -0.48 4.06 -28.50
CA GLN A 205 -0.10 5.47 -28.27
C GLN A 205 0.92 5.64 -27.15
N VAL A 206 1.30 4.57 -26.44
CA VAL A 206 2.25 4.65 -25.33
C VAL A 206 3.66 4.92 -25.87
N ASN A 207 4.16 6.13 -25.71
CA ASN A 207 5.54 6.46 -26.02
C ASN A 207 6.48 5.91 -24.94
N ILE A 208 7.33 4.95 -25.34
CA ILE A 208 8.30 4.28 -24.46
C ILE A 208 9.68 4.89 -24.70
N GLY A 209 10.32 5.38 -23.62
CA GLY A 209 11.62 6.02 -23.81
C GLY A 209 12.23 6.55 -22.52
N ASP A 210 13.21 7.45 -22.71
CA ASP A 210 13.90 8.12 -21.62
C ASP A 210 12.91 8.89 -20.73
N PRO A 211 12.80 8.56 -19.43
CA PRO A 211 11.86 9.20 -18.52
C PRO A 211 12.15 10.69 -18.24
N LEU A 212 13.28 11.21 -18.69
CA LEU A 212 13.61 12.64 -18.59
C LEU A 212 13.06 13.46 -19.77
N LYS A 213 12.45 12.82 -20.76
CA LYS A 213 11.78 13.51 -21.88
C LYS A 213 10.31 13.73 -21.59
N ASP A 214 9.79 14.91 -21.92
CA ASP A 214 8.43 15.32 -21.59
C ASP A 214 7.35 14.49 -22.29
N ASP A 215 7.64 13.90 -23.44
CA ASP A 215 6.74 13.09 -24.25
C ASP A 215 6.77 11.60 -23.89
N THR A 216 7.63 11.17 -22.98
CA THR A 216 7.71 9.78 -22.55
C THR A 216 6.56 9.44 -21.58
N LEU A 217 5.76 8.44 -21.93
CA LEU A 217 4.68 7.93 -21.08
C LEU A 217 5.11 6.73 -20.24
N MET A 218 6.04 5.91 -20.73
CA MET A 218 6.54 4.74 -20.01
C MET A 218 8.07 4.67 -20.08
N GLY A 219 8.70 4.66 -18.92
CA GLY A 219 10.14 4.46 -18.77
C GLY A 219 10.52 2.97 -18.69
N PRO A 220 11.78 2.67 -18.31
CA PRO A 220 12.28 1.30 -18.22
C PRO A 220 11.79 0.58 -16.95
N LEU A 221 11.94 -0.74 -16.92
CA LEU A 221 11.97 -1.51 -15.69
C LEU A 221 13.24 -1.20 -14.88
N VAL A 222 13.18 -1.42 -13.57
CA VAL A 222 14.23 -0.98 -12.65
C VAL A 222 15.60 -1.62 -12.91
N ASN A 223 15.65 -2.84 -13.41
CA ASN A 223 16.87 -3.59 -13.67
C ASN A 223 16.62 -4.80 -14.60
N GLU A 224 17.70 -5.49 -14.98
CA GLU A 224 17.66 -6.69 -15.84
C GLU A 224 16.83 -7.83 -15.23
N LYS A 225 16.85 -8.00 -13.90
CA LYS A 225 16.04 -9.02 -13.23
C LYS A 225 14.53 -8.79 -13.44
N ALA A 226 14.08 -7.55 -13.41
CA ALA A 226 12.69 -7.22 -13.69
C ALA A 226 12.30 -7.52 -15.16
N VAL A 227 13.24 -7.34 -16.10
CA VAL A 227 13.04 -7.74 -17.51
C VAL A 227 12.96 -9.25 -17.65
N GLU A 228 13.78 -10.00 -16.91
CA GLU A 228 13.71 -11.45 -16.88
C GLU A 228 12.39 -11.94 -16.28
N ASP A 229 11.94 -11.34 -15.18
CA ASP A 229 10.64 -11.67 -14.55
C ASP A 229 9.47 -11.41 -15.52
N TYR A 230 9.53 -10.30 -16.29
CA TYR A 230 8.55 -10.04 -17.36
C TYR A 230 8.54 -11.12 -18.43
N LYS A 231 9.73 -11.56 -18.93
CA LYS A 231 9.84 -12.63 -19.93
C LYS A 231 9.27 -13.95 -19.41
N ASN A 232 9.70 -14.34 -18.21
CA ASN A 232 9.24 -15.58 -17.57
C ASN A 232 7.73 -15.58 -17.36
N ALA A 233 7.15 -14.45 -17.00
CA ALA A 233 5.70 -14.33 -16.85
C ALA A 233 4.98 -14.57 -18.19
N LEU A 234 5.47 -14.00 -19.29
CA LEU A 234 4.85 -14.21 -20.62
C LEU A 234 5.03 -15.65 -21.13
N GLU A 235 6.12 -16.33 -20.80
CA GLU A 235 6.30 -17.74 -21.10
C GLU A 235 5.28 -18.60 -20.35
N ARG A 236 5.14 -18.39 -19.04
CA ARG A 236 4.12 -19.08 -18.23
C ARG A 236 2.69 -18.80 -18.69
N VAL A 237 2.40 -17.57 -19.14
CA VAL A 237 1.12 -17.24 -19.78
C VAL A 237 0.85 -18.14 -20.98
N LYS A 238 1.82 -18.29 -21.88
CA LYS A 238 1.68 -19.15 -23.07
C LYS A 238 1.51 -20.62 -22.70
N GLU A 239 2.28 -21.10 -21.72
CA GLU A 239 2.18 -22.47 -21.20
C GLU A 239 0.80 -22.74 -20.57
N SER A 240 0.17 -21.74 -19.97
CA SER A 240 -1.19 -21.82 -19.41
C SER A 240 -2.30 -21.73 -20.50
N GLY A 241 -1.94 -21.47 -21.74
CA GLY A 241 -2.89 -21.31 -22.83
C GLY A 241 -3.38 -19.89 -23.07
N GLY A 242 -2.69 -18.90 -22.48
CA GLY A 242 -3.03 -17.49 -22.62
C GLY A 242 -2.70 -16.92 -24.00
N GLU A 243 -3.52 -15.97 -24.44
CA GLU A 243 -3.36 -15.25 -25.69
C GLU A 243 -2.82 -13.84 -25.44
N ILE A 244 -1.70 -13.50 -26.08
CA ILE A 244 -1.17 -12.13 -26.06
C ILE A 244 -1.93 -11.31 -27.11
N LEU A 245 -2.77 -10.39 -26.65
CA LEU A 245 -3.58 -9.54 -27.51
C LEU A 245 -2.80 -8.32 -28.01
N TYR A 246 -1.81 -7.85 -27.24
CA TYR A 246 -0.93 -6.76 -27.61
C TYR A 246 0.41 -6.84 -26.86
N GLY A 247 1.50 -6.36 -27.48
CA GLY A 247 2.80 -6.21 -26.84
C GLY A 247 3.61 -7.52 -26.78
N GLY A 248 4.14 -7.84 -25.61
CA GLY A 248 4.88 -9.09 -25.38
C GLY A 248 6.35 -9.07 -25.83
N LYS A 249 6.92 -7.89 -26.14
CA LYS A 249 8.31 -7.76 -26.60
C LYS A 249 9.17 -7.05 -25.58
N THR A 250 10.41 -7.50 -25.48
CA THR A 250 11.49 -6.73 -24.84
C THR A 250 12.14 -5.83 -25.87
N LEU A 251 12.59 -4.68 -25.42
CA LEU A 251 13.30 -3.68 -26.21
C LEU A 251 14.77 -3.62 -25.77
N GLU A 252 15.52 -2.64 -26.24
CA GLU A 252 16.91 -2.44 -25.83
C GLU A 252 17.00 -2.05 -24.32
N GLY A 253 18.03 -2.53 -23.64
CA GLY A 253 18.23 -2.28 -22.21
C GLY A 253 17.11 -2.87 -21.35
N ASN A 254 16.59 -2.07 -20.42
CA ASN A 254 15.53 -2.50 -19.50
C ASN A 254 14.11 -2.11 -19.97
N PHE A 255 13.95 -1.77 -21.24
CA PHE A 255 12.65 -1.41 -21.78
C PHE A 255 11.87 -2.65 -22.25
N VAL A 256 10.55 -2.61 -22.02
CA VAL A 256 9.61 -3.66 -22.45
C VAL A 256 8.37 -3.00 -23.05
N GLN A 257 7.62 -3.73 -23.88
CA GLN A 257 6.31 -3.27 -24.31
C GLN A 257 5.26 -3.55 -23.23
N PRO A 258 4.33 -2.62 -22.97
CA PRO A 258 3.17 -2.94 -22.14
C PRO A 258 2.35 -4.00 -22.87
N THR A 259 1.82 -4.97 -22.13
CA THR A 259 1.26 -6.21 -22.67
C THR A 259 -0.14 -6.43 -22.17
N ILE A 260 -1.05 -6.79 -23.10
CA ILE A 260 -2.42 -7.18 -22.79
C ILE A 260 -2.55 -8.69 -23.09
N VAL A 261 -3.09 -9.43 -22.14
CA VAL A 261 -3.24 -10.89 -22.19
C VAL A 261 -4.68 -11.26 -21.92
N LYS A 262 -5.27 -12.14 -22.74
CA LYS A 262 -6.50 -12.87 -22.40
C LYS A 262 -6.14 -14.01 -21.45
N ALA A 263 -6.74 -14.07 -20.29
CA ALA A 263 -6.33 -14.98 -19.22
C ALA A 263 -7.53 -15.52 -18.42
N GLU A 264 -7.25 -16.56 -17.64
CA GLU A 264 -8.17 -17.10 -16.64
C GLU A 264 -7.62 -16.83 -15.23
N ASN A 265 -8.50 -16.44 -14.29
CA ASN A 265 -8.08 -16.03 -12.95
C ASN A 265 -7.34 -17.12 -12.17
N HIS A 266 -7.65 -18.39 -12.42
CA HIS A 266 -7.10 -19.52 -11.68
C HIS A 266 -5.67 -19.91 -12.08
N TRP A 267 -5.08 -19.31 -13.12
CA TRP A 267 -3.71 -19.61 -13.50
C TRP A 267 -2.73 -19.08 -12.47
N ASP A 268 -1.74 -19.90 -12.08
CA ASP A 268 -0.76 -19.52 -11.07
C ASP A 268 -0.07 -18.19 -11.39
N ILE A 269 0.24 -17.95 -12.68
CA ILE A 269 0.88 -16.69 -13.09
C ILE A 269 -0.03 -15.48 -12.89
N VAL A 270 -1.35 -15.65 -12.98
CA VAL A 270 -2.33 -14.58 -12.74
C VAL A 270 -2.51 -14.33 -11.23
N GLN A 271 -2.34 -15.37 -10.42
CA GLN A 271 -2.39 -15.27 -8.94
C GLN A 271 -1.14 -14.61 -8.33
N GLU A 272 -0.01 -14.65 -9.03
CA GLU A 272 1.24 -14.05 -8.62
C GLU A 272 1.35 -12.59 -9.10
N GLU A 273 1.97 -11.73 -8.30
CA GLU A 273 2.32 -10.39 -8.74
C GLU A 273 3.55 -10.42 -9.65
N THR A 274 3.39 -10.04 -10.92
CA THR A 274 4.51 -9.68 -11.80
C THR A 274 4.67 -8.17 -11.81
N PHE A 275 5.79 -7.65 -11.26
CA PHE A 275 6.01 -6.20 -11.10
C PHE A 275 6.50 -5.58 -12.42
N ALA A 276 5.67 -5.71 -13.46
CA ALA A 276 5.93 -5.29 -14.84
C ALA A 276 4.59 -4.95 -15.53
N PRO A 277 4.62 -4.30 -16.72
CA PRO A 277 3.39 -3.82 -17.37
C PRO A 277 2.68 -4.94 -18.13
N ILE A 278 2.18 -5.93 -17.41
CA ILE A 278 1.34 -7.03 -17.93
C ILE A 278 -0.07 -6.87 -17.36
N LEU A 279 -1.06 -6.83 -18.25
CA LEU A 279 -2.47 -6.70 -17.90
C LEU A 279 -3.23 -7.95 -18.35
N TYR A 280 -3.91 -8.62 -17.43
CA TYR A 280 -4.75 -9.78 -17.67
C TYR A 280 -6.19 -9.35 -17.85
N VAL A 281 -6.85 -9.80 -18.94
CA VAL A 281 -8.26 -9.54 -19.22
C VAL A 281 -9.03 -10.84 -19.04
N ILE A 282 -10.01 -10.81 -18.13
CA ILE A 282 -10.83 -11.94 -17.70
C ILE A 282 -12.30 -11.54 -17.87
N THR A 283 -13.11 -12.44 -18.40
CA THR A 283 -14.54 -12.18 -18.58
C THR A 283 -15.37 -12.75 -17.44
N TYR A 284 -16.56 -12.19 -17.23
CA TYR A 284 -17.55 -12.69 -16.31
C TYR A 284 -18.98 -12.49 -16.84
N SER A 285 -19.95 -13.22 -16.31
CA SER A 285 -21.36 -13.15 -16.71
C SER A 285 -22.24 -12.48 -15.66
N THR A 286 -21.98 -12.70 -14.36
CA THR A 286 -22.80 -12.16 -13.25
C THR A 286 -21.94 -11.36 -12.26
N LEU A 287 -22.54 -10.39 -11.55
CA LEU A 287 -21.81 -9.57 -10.56
C LEU A 287 -21.19 -10.43 -9.46
N ASP A 288 -21.89 -11.46 -8.98
CA ASP A 288 -21.38 -12.36 -7.94
C ASP A 288 -20.11 -13.07 -8.44
N GLU A 289 -20.11 -13.57 -9.69
CA GLU A 289 -18.93 -14.16 -10.33
C GLU A 289 -17.78 -13.14 -10.42
N ALA A 290 -18.06 -11.88 -10.79
CA ALA A 290 -17.05 -10.84 -10.86
C ALA A 290 -16.40 -10.58 -9.48
N ILE A 291 -17.19 -10.54 -8.41
CA ILE A 291 -16.71 -10.37 -7.05
C ILE A 291 -15.89 -11.60 -6.60
N ASP A 292 -16.34 -12.79 -6.91
CA ASP A 292 -15.60 -14.02 -6.62
C ASP A 292 -14.25 -14.06 -7.34
N ILE A 293 -14.21 -13.76 -8.63
CA ILE A 293 -12.97 -13.65 -9.41
C ILE A 293 -12.06 -12.56 -8.81
N HIS A 294 -12.63 -11.42 -8.46
CA HIS A 294 -11.88 -10.31 -7.87
C HIS A 294 -11.21 -10.71 -6.56
N ASN A 295 -11.96 -11.28 -5.63
CA ASN A 295 -11.49 -11.63 -4.28
C ASN A 295 -10.61 -12.88 -4.26
N ASN A 296 -10.70 -13.75 -5.28
CA ASN A 296 -9.94 -15.00 -5.37
C ASN A 296 -8.51 -14.78 -5.86
N VAL A 297 -7.76 -13.97 -5.09
CA VAL A 297 -6.30 -13.79 -5.19
C VAL A 297 -5.72 -13.61 -3.78
N PRO A 298 -4.44 -13.94 -3.56
CA PRO A 298 -3.82 -13.83 -2.25
C PRO A 298 -3.71 -12.39 -1.72
N GLN A 299 -3.67 -11.39 -2.59
CA GLN A 299 -3.45 -9.99 -2.26
C GLN A 299 -4.80 -9.23 -2.13
N GLY A 300 -4.80 -8.11 -1.39
CA GLY A 300 -5.97 -7.26 -1.21
C GLY A 300 -5.60 -5.80 -0.97
N LEU A 301 -4.85 -5.16 -1.90
CA LEU A 301 -4.43 -3.77 -1.73
C LEU A 301 -5.48 -2.79 -2.27
N SER A 302 -5.67 -2.77 -3.59
CA SER A 302 -6.52 -1.79 -4.26
C SER A 302 -7.41 -2.45 -5.30
N SER A 303 -8.60 -1.90 -5.46
CA SER A 303 -9.60 -2.37 -6.40
C SER A 303 -10.44 -1.21 -6.94
N ALA A 304 -11.08 -1.42 -8.06
CA ALA A 304 -12.04 -0.47 -8.60
C ALA A 304 -13.17 -1.18 -9.33
N MET A 305 -14.32 -0.53 -9.37
CA MET A 305 -15.43 -0.92 -10.22
C MET A 305 -15.89 0.27 -11.04
N PHE A 306 -16.09 0.07 -12.34
CA PHE A 306 -16.72 1.05 -13.23
C PHE A 306 -18.14 0.61 -13.53
N THR A 307 -19.09 1.43 -13.12
CA THR A 307 -20.53 1.16 -13.24
C THR A 307 -21.34 2.46 -13.17
N LEU A 308 -22.46 2.51 -13.86
CA LEU A 308 -23.50 3.51 -13.65
C LEU A 308 -24.69 2.96 -12.85
N ASN A 309 -24.64 1.70 -12.44
CA ASN A 309 -25.64 1.06 -11.60
C ASN A 309 -25.26 1.25 -10.11
N VAL A 310 -26.04 2.05 -9.41
CA VAL A 310 -25.81 2.35 -7.98
C VAL A 310 -25.86 1.07 -7.11
N GLN A 311 -26.69 0.09 -7.46
CA GLN A 311 -26.77 -1.15 -6.69
C GLN A 311 -25.49 -1.97 -6.82
N ASN A 312 -24.93 -2.07 -8.02
CA ASN A 312 -23.65 -2.75 -8.26
C ASN A 312 -22.51 -2.02 -7.51
N ALA A 313 -22.50 -0.67 -7.54
CA ALA A 313 -21.52 0.13 -6.82
C ALA A 313 -21.57 -0.11 -5.30
N GLU A 314 -22.77 -0.04 -4.70
CA GLU A 314 -22.96 -0.26 -3.26
C GLU A 314 -22.66 -1.71 -2.87
N THR A 315 -23.01 -2.69 -3.71
CA THR A 315 -22.66 -4.10 -3.47
C THR A 315 -21.14 -4.28 -3.46
N PHE A 316 -20.43 -3.71 -4.42
CA PHE A 316 -18.97 -3.79 -4.50
C PHE A 316 -18.26 -3.14 -3.29
N LEU A 317 -18.82 -2.07 -2.73
CA LEU A 317 -18.27 -1.38 -1.55
C LEU A 317 -18.73 -2.01 -0.22
N SER A 318 -19.68 -2.94 -0.23
CA SER A 318 -20.21 -3.57 0.98
C SER A 318 -19.28 -4.67 1.49
N SER A 319 -19.65 -5.24 2.64
CA SER A 319 -18.92 -6.35 3.28
C SER A 319 -18.93 -7.67 2.47
N VAL A 320 -19.78 -7.79 1.47
CA VAL A 320 -19.82 -8.94 0.54
C VAL A 320 -19.16 -8.61 -0.81
N GLY A 321 -18.67 -7.39 -0.98
CA GLY A 321 -18.00 -6.92 -2.19
C GLY A 321 -16.49 -7.10 -2.15
N SER A 322 -15.76 -6.04 -2.47
CA SER A 322 -14.28 -6.07 -2.50
C SER A 322 -13.67 -6.28 -1.11
N ASP A 323 -12.74 -7.20 -1.00
CA ASP A 323 -11.95 -7.49 0.21
C ASP A 323 -10.64 -6.71 0.30
N CYS A 324 -10.44 -5.71 -0.57
CA CYS A 324 -9.26 -4.87 -0.59
C CYS A 324 -9.32 -3.75 0.46
N GLY A 325 -8.15 -3.28 0.89
CA GLY A 325 -8.04 -2.09 1.76
C GLY A 325 -8.48 -0.79 1.08
N ILE A 326 -8.46 -0.74 -0.26
CA ILE A 326 -8.91 0.39 -1.09
C ILE A 326 -9.91 -0.14 -2.12
N ALA A 327 -11.11 0.40 -2.14
CA ALA A 327 -12.14 0.09 -3.13
C ALA A 327 -12.72 1.39 -3.70
N ASN A 328 -12.66 1.54 -5.02
CA ASN A 328 -13.04 2.75 -5.72
C ASN A 328 -14.21 2.52 -6.68
N ILE A 329 -15.02 3.54 -6.92
CA ILE A 329 -16.05 3.52 -7.95
C ILE A 329 -15.76 4.59 -9.00
N ASN A 330 -15.73 4.20 -10.28
CA ASN A 330 -15.50 5.08 -11.44
C ASN A 330 -14.19 5.88 -11.38
N ILE A 331 -13.20 5.33 -10.69
CA ILE A 331 -11.81 5.79 -10.67
C ILE A 331 -10.90 4.54 -10.63
N GLY A 332 -9.66 4.64 -11.12
CA GLY A 332 -8.75 3.49 -11.21
C GLY A 332 -8.19 3.03 -9.87
N THR A 333 -7.38 1.97 -9.92
CA THR A 333 -6.72 1.39 -8.74
C THR A 333 -5.51 2.17 -8.25
N SER A 334 -4.94 3.04 -9.09
CA SER A 334 -3.74 3.85 -8.79
C SER A 334 -4.13 5.29 -8.53
N GLY A 335 -3.59 5.90 -7.47
CA GLY A 335 -3.85 7.29 -7.10
C GLY A 335 -4.37 7.39 -5.67
N ALA A 336 -3.49 7.20 -4.69
CA ALA A 336 -3.82 7.40 -3.28
C ALA A 336 -3.93 8.90 -2.97
N GLU A 337 -4.98 9.28 -2.26
CA GLU A 337 -5.15 10.62 -1.70
C GLU A 337 -4.69 10.68 -0.24
N ILE A 338 -4.00 11.76 0.13
CA ILE A 338 -3.36 11.91 1.44
C ILE A 338 -4.37 11.83 2.60
N GLY A 339 -5.61 12.25 2.41
CA GLY A 339 -6.64 12.21 3.45
C GLY A 339 -7.09 10.82 3.85
N GLY A 340 -6.91 9.81 2.99
CA GLY A 340 -7.28 8.41 3.22
C GLY A 340 -6.14 7.61 3.86
N ALA A 341 -6.48 6.65 4.71
CA ALA A 341 -5.52 5.67 5.20
C ALA A 341 -5.17 4.69 4.07
N PHE A 342 -3.88 4.57 3.77
CA PHE A 342 -3.37 3.69 2.72
C PHE A 342 -2.92 2.36 3.31
N GLY A 343 -3.29 1.27 2.67
CA GLY A 343 -2.85 -0.09 3.04
C GLY A 343 -3.81 -1.15 2.56
N GLY A 344 -3.40 -2.40 2.66
CA GLY A 344 -4.13 -3.55 2.15
C GLY A 344 -4.44 -4.60 3.20
N GLU A 345 -5.07 -5.65 2.72
CA GLU A 345 -5.48 -6.84 3.45
C GLU A 345 -4.80 -8.09 2.89
N LYS A 346 -5.01 -9.24 3.51
CA LYS A 346 -4.48 -10.53 3.09
C LYS A 346 -2.93 -10.51 2.94
N GLU A 347 -2.40 -11.03 1.83
CA GLU A 347 -0.95 -11.09 1.60
C GLU A 347 -0.31 -9.74 1.21
N THR A 348 -1.10 -8.70 1.06
CA THR A 348 -0.58 -7.34 0.96
C THR A 348 0.00 -6.85 2.29
N GLY A 349 -0.32 -7.50 3.39
CA GLY A 349 0.23 -7.20 4.70
C GLY A 349 -0.80 -6.63 5.66
N GLY A 350 -0.48 -5.51 6.32
CA GLY A 350 -1.39 -4.90 7.29
C GLY A 350 -0.80 -3.69 7.97
N GLY A 351 -1.65 -2.98 8.69
CA GLY A 351 -1.41 -1.63 9.13
C GLY A 351 -1.94 -0.62 8.13
N ARG A 352 -1.72 0.65 8.40
CA ARG A 352 -2.08 1.74 7.48
C ARG A 352 -1.04 2.83 7.55
N GLU A 353 -0.81 3.46 6.40
CA GLU A 353 0.07 4.63 6.24
C GLU A 353 -0.75 5.85 5.79
N SER A 354 -0.10 6.99 5.63
CA SER A 354 -0.63 8.21 5.05
C SER A 354 -1.71 8.88 5.92
N GLY A 355 -2.99 8.79 5.55
CA GLY A 355 -4.06 9.64 6.08
C GLY A 355 -4.92 9.05 7.19
N SER A 356 -6.03 9.71 7.43
CA SER A 356 -7.05 9.32 8.41
C SER A 356 -6.46 9.12 9.82
N ASP A 357 -6.66 7.96 10.39
CA ASP A 357 -6.18 7.58 11.72
C ASP A 357 -4.89 6.73 11.70
N ALA A 358 -4.17 6.70 10.57
CA ALA A 358 -2.91 5.97 10.42
C ALA A 358 -1.86 6.38 11.49
N TRP A 359 -1.91 7.63 12.00
CA TRP A 359 -1.05 8.08 13.10
C TRP A 359 -1.09 7.18 14.34
N LYS A 360 -2.19 6.46 14.57
CA LYS A 360 -2.33 5.51 15.70
C LYS A 360 -1.34 4.34 15.63
N GLN A 361 -0.85 4.01 14.44
CA GLN A 361 0.18 2.97 14.25
C GLN A 361 1.53 3.39 14.88
N TYR A 362 1.80 4.69 14.91
CA TYR A 362 3.03 5.30 15.39
C TYR A 362 3.01 5.62 16.88
N MET A 363 1.94 5.27 17.59
CA MET A 363 1.79 5.56 19.01
C MET A 363 1.37 4.32 19.81
N ARG A 364 1.59 4.36 21.12
CA ARG A 364 1.02 3.38 22.04
C ARG A 364 -0.16 3.98 22.77
N ARG A 365 -1.27 3.28 22.77
CA ARG A 365 -2.46 3.65 23.54
C ARG A 365 -2.31 3.23 24.99
N GLN A 366 -2.65 4.11 25.90
CA GLN A 366 -2.71 3.84 27.33
C GLN A 366 -4.11 4.16 27.86
N THR A 367 -4.72 3.21 28.52
CA THR A 367 -5.97 3.41 29.27
C THR A 367 -5.64 3.82 30.71
N ASN A 368 -6.25 4.89 31.18
CA ASN A 368 -6.03 5.47 32.50
C ASN A 368 -7.36 5.51 33.27
N THR A 369 -7.28 5.26 34.57
CA THR A 369 -8.38 5.46 35.49
C THR A 369 -7.92 6.32 36.65
N ILE A 370 -8.64 7.38 36.94
CA ILE A 370 -8.41 8.24 38.11
C ILE A 370 -9.53 8.03 39.09
N ASN A 371 -9.18 7.68 40.30
CA ASN A 371 -10.05 7.68 41.46
C ASN A 371 -9.80 8.98 42.30
N TRP A 372 -10.83 9.80 42.48
CA TRP A 372 -10.76 11.01 43.34
C TRP A 372 -11.57 10.88 44.62
N SER A 373 -12.10 9.66 44.90
CA SER A 373 -12.71 9.35 46.19
C SER A 373 -11.66 9.03 47.26
N LYS A 374 -12.11 8.85 48.49
CA LYS A 374 -11.27 8.37 49.61
C LYS A 374 -11.39 6.82 49.75
N GLU A 375 -12.15 6.19 48.94
CA GLU A 375 -12.43 4.73 48.98
C GLU A 375 -11.76 4.01 47.81
N LEU A 376 -11.34 2.79 48.04
CA LEU A 376 -10.86 1.89 46.97
C LEU A 376 -11.85 0.74 46.79
N PRO A 377 -12.80 0.87 45.88
CA PRO A 377 -13.77 -0.20 45.60
C PRO A 377 -13.07 -1.33 44.85
N LEU A 378 -12.80 -2.41 45.58
CA LEU A 378 -12.20 -3.63 45.02
C LEU A 378 -13.26 -4.44 44.27
N ALA A 379 -12.82 -5.16 43.24
CA ALA A 379 -13.70 -6.07 42.49
C ALA A 379 -14.29 -7.12 43.39
N GLN A 380 -15.50 -7.62 43.06
CA GLN A 380 -16.20 -8.70 43.77
C GLN A 380 -16.50 -8.42 45.23
N GLY A 381 -16.48 -7.13 45.66
CA GLY A 381 -16.78 -6.76 47.04
C GLY A 381 -15.74 -7.19 48.07
N ILE A 382 -14.51 -7.51 47.64
CA ILE A 382 -13.40 -7.89 48.52
C ILE A 382 -13.09 -6.70 49.45
N LYS A 383 -12.94 -6.96 50.74
CA LYS A 383 -12.54 -6.02 51.78
C LYS A 383 -11.34 -6.58 52.52
N PHE A 384 -10.41 -5.73 52.85
CA PHE A 384 -9.30 -6.04 53.78
C PHE A 384 -9.56 -5.34 55.10
N ASP A 385 -9.49 -6.07 56.19
CA ASP A 385 -9.55 -5.51 57.52
C ASP A 385 -8.15 -5.00 57.88
N LEU A 386 -7.94 -3.71 57.74
CA LEU A 386 -6.67 -3.02 58.02
C LEU A 386 -6.72 -2.47 59.43
N THR A 387 -6.91 -3.33 60.44
CA THR A 387 -6.73 -2.93 61.85
C THR A 387 -5.25 -2.71 62.13
N GLU A 388 -4.89 -1.48 62.56
CA GLU A 388 -3.55 -1.16 63.07
C GLU A 388 -3.18 -2.03 64.28
#